data_ecbb40ec78719cc8d4745f3155a9d7fc
#
_entry.id   ecbb40ec78719cc8d4745f3155a9d7fc
#
_cell.length_a   1.000
_cell.length_b   1.000
_cell.length_c   1.000
_cell.angle_alpha   90.00
_cell.angle_beta   90.00
_cell.angle_gamma   90.00
#
_symmetry.space_group_name_H-M   'P 1'
#
loop_
_entity.id
_entity.type
_entity.pdbx_description
1 polymer ?
#
loop_
_entity_poly.entity_id
_entity_poly.type
_entity_poly.pdbx_seq_one_letter_code
_entity_poly.pdbx_strand_id
1 'polypeptide(L)'
;MTLASCSLDNFDGPDASIEGAFYDDETGELVQQEIVNGTKIRYEENGWDNPEQQTMVVRNDGTYRNTKMFSGSYDFYFQECNFIPPVRLIGHEIKKGKNRLDFKVQPYIRIRGAVISKEGNKIVAKFHVQPTVKGYQVESIGLFAHSDEAVGAELSSVKILNGVNATINGMESYTLEIDLDTNRNKLEAGQSYWFRVGAKIKTAGARYNYAKAVKITV
;
A
#
# COMPACT_ATOMS: atom_id res chain seq x y z
N MET A 1 42.47 8.66 39.10
CA MET A 1 41.12 8.54 38.51
C MET A 1 41.20 9.17 37.15
N THR A 2 41.33 8.36 36.09
CA THR A 2 41.33 8.82 34.71
C THR A 2 39.87 8.84 34.25
N LEU A 3 39.33 10.03 34.02
CA LEU A 3 38.05 10.22 33.36
C LEU A 3 38.24 9.80 31.90
N ALA A 4 37.70 8.64 31.52
CA ALA A 4 37.54 8.29 30.12
C ALA A 4 36.49 9.23 29.53
N SER A 5 36.94 10.24 28.76
CA SER A 5 36.09 11.05 27.90
C SER A 5 35.53 10.11 26.82
N CYS A 6 34.22 9.89 26.82
CA CYS A 6 33.55 9.36 25.62
C CYS A 6 33.85 10.34 24.48
N SER A 7 34.61 9.91 23.48
CA SER A 7 34.70 10.66 22.22
C SER A 7 33.31 10.73 21.66
N LEU A 8 32.81 11.95 21.45
CA LEU A 8 31.57 12.17 20.70
C LEU A 8 31.75 11.52 19.31
N ASP A 9 30.77 10.74 18.92
CA ASP A 9 30.67 10.18 17.57
C ASP A 9 30.48 11.35 16.59
N ASN A 10 31.52 11.68 15.86
CA ASN A 10 31.55 12.81 14.92
C ASN A 10 31.20 12.37 13.48
N PHE A 11 30.47 11.27 13.29
CA PHE A 11 30.01 10.89 11.97
C PHE A 11 28.99 11.91 11.43
N ASP A 12 29.16 12.30 10.17
CA ASP A 12 28.20 13.15 9.50
C ASP A 12 26.83 12.46 9.46
N GLY A 13 25.77 13.22 9.75
CA GLY A 13 24.40 12.69 9.68
C GLY A 13 23.95 12.48 8.23
N PRO A 14 22.76 11.85 8.04
CA PRO A 14 22.17 11.65 6.72
C PRO A 14 22.09 12.93 5.92
N ASP A 15 22.63 12.92 4.69
CA ASP A 15 22.77 14.09 3.82
C ASP A 15 21.89 14.02 2.56
N ALA A 16 21.09 12.95 2.45
CA ALA A 16 20.23 12.71 1.31
C ALA A 16 18.78 12.36 1.73
N SER A 17 17.88 12.50 0.77
CA SER A 17 16.50 12.02 0.86
C SER A 17 16.05 11.42 -0.45
N ILE A 18 15.13 10.47 -0.40
CA ILE A 18 14.45 9.92 -1.57
C ILE A 18 12.95 10.02 -1.39
N GLU A 19 12.24 10.34 -2.47
CA GLU A 19 10.80 10.25 -2.58
C GLU A 19 10.40 9.68 -3.93
N GLY A 20 9.20 9.14 -4.04
CA GLY A 20 8.69 8.61 -5.28
C GLY A 20 7.31 8.03 -5.12
N ALA A 21 6.84 7.36 -6.18
CA ALA A 21 5.52 6.78 -6.22
C ALA A 21 5.47 5.54 -7.12
N PHE A 22 4.43 4.72 -6.90
CA PHE A 22 4.10 3.59 -7.75
C PHE A 22 2.96 3.97 -8.69
N TYR A 23 3.23 3.92 -9.98
CA TYR A 23 2.24 4.20 -11.03
C TYR A 23 1.84 2.92 -11.74
N ASP A 24 0.56 2.71 -11.94
CA ASP A 24 0.05 1.67 -12.83
C ASP A 24 0.55 1.90 -14.25
N ASP A 25 1.18 0.91 -14.84
CA ASP A 25 1.83 0.97 -16.15
C ASP A 25 0.85 1.20 -17.31
N GLU A 26 -0.43 0.82 -17.14
CA GLU A 26 -1.49 1.01 -18.13
C GLU A 26 -2.20 2.36 -17.99
N THR A 27 -2.55 2.73 -16.74
CA THR A 27 -3.42 3.90 -16.51
C THR A 27 -2.64 5.15 -16.16
N GLY A 28 -1.41 5.02 -15.69
CA GLY A 28 -0.61 6.13 -15.15
C GLY A 28 -1.11 6.63 -13.80
N GLU A 29 -2.12 6.00 -13.20
CA GLU A 29 -2.63 6.37 -11.89
C GLU A 29 -1.76 5.79 -10.77
N LEU A 30 -1.81 6.42 -9.59
CA LEU A 30 -1.14 5.91 -8.40
C LEU A 30 -1.74 4.57 -7.94
N VAL A 31 -0.89 3.57 -7.74
CA VAL A 31 -1.28 2.26 -7.20
C VAL A 31 -1.53 2.38 -5.71
N GLN A 32 -2.80 2.36 -5.34
CA GLN A 32 -3.24 2.50 -3.94
C GLN A 32 -2.71 1.35 -3.07
N GLN A 33 -2.28 1.68 -1.86
CA GLN A 33 -1.58 0.78 -0.95
C GLN A 33 -2.28 0.68 0.41
N GLU A 34 -1.76 -0.16 1.26
CA GLU A 34 -2.06 -0.22 2.68
C GLU A 34 -0.77 0.09 3.47
N ILE A 35 -0.88 0.88 4.55
CA ILE A 35 0.30 1.28 5.34
C ILE A 35 0.81 0.13 6.19
N VAL A 36 -0.09 -0.56 6.91
CA VAL A 36 0.31 -1.53 7.94
C VAL A 36 0.93 -2.78 7.33
N ASN A 37 0.26 -3.38 6.35
CA ASN A 37 0.68 -4.62 5.70
C ASN A 37 0.68 -4.49 4.17
N GLY A 38 1.06 -3.32 3.67
CA GLY A 38 1.19 -3.02 2.25
C GLY A 38 2.56 -3.33 1.69
N THR A 39 2.84 -2.75 0.54
CA THR A 39 4.15 -2.83 -0.11
C THR A 39 5.25 -2.26 0.77
N LYS A 40 6.35 -3.00 0.84
CA LYS A 40 7.59 -2.56 1.49
C LYS A 40 8.70 -2.48 0.46
N ILE A 41 9.35 -1.32 0.40
CA ILE A 41 10.54 -1.14 -0.41
C ILE A 41 11.72 -1.63 0.43
N ARG A 42 12.37 -2.71 0.00
CA ARG A 42 13.61 -3.19 0.58
C ARG A 42 14.76 -2.51 -0.09
N TYR A 43 15.76 -2.10 0.68
CA TYR A 43 16.97 -1.50 0.12
C TYR A 43 18.20 -1.83 0.97
N GLU A 44 19.34 -1.86 0.31
CA GLU A 44 20.65 -2.14 0.89
C GLU A 44 21.64 -1.11 0.37
N GLU A 45 22.44 -0.54 1.26
CA GLU A 45 23.52 0.37 0.91
C GLU A 45 24.75 -0.41 0.45
N ASN A 46 25.25 -0.12 -0.76
CA ASN A 46 26.42 -0.79 -1.30
C ASN A 46 27.73 -0.22 -0.69
N GLY A 47 28.78 -1.04 -0.72
CA GLY A 47 30.09 -0.66 -0.17
C GLY A 47 30.42 -1.30 1.18
N TRP A 48 29.51 -2.07 1.73
CA TRP A 48 29.71 -2.86 2.94
C TRP A 48 29.89 -4.34 2.62
N ASP A 49 30.74 -5.06 3.37
CA ASP A 49 30.92 -6.50 3.18
C ASP A 49 29.63 -7.31 3.38
N ASN A 50 28.79 -6.86 4.30
CA ASN A 50 27.48 -7.45 4.58
C ASN A 50 26.45 -6.32 4.75
N PRO A 51 25.89 -5.80 3.65
CA PRO A 51 24.94 -4.70 3.74
C PRO A 51 23.67 -5.12 4.48
N GLU A 52 23.25 -4.32 5.44
CA GLU A 52 22.03 -4.56 6.19
C GLU A 52 20.81 -4.16 5.37
N GLN A 53 19.84 -5.08 5.27
CA GLN A 53 18.56 -4.82 4.64
C GLN A 53 17.74 -3.81 5.45
N GLN A 54 17.39 -2.73 4.83
CA GLN A 54 16.50 -1.71 5.37
C GLN A 54 15.15 -1.72 4.66
N THR A 55 14.16 -1.02 5.23
CA THR A 55 12.79 -1.02 4.70
C THR A 55 12.18 0.37 4.73
N MET A 56 11.58 0.79 3.61
CA MET A 56 10.69 1.94 3.55
C MET A 56 9.23 1.47 3.38
N VAL A 57 8.32 2.17 4.09
CA VAL A 57 6.88 1.95 3.98
C VAL A 57 6.31 2.82 2.86
N VAL A 58 5.40 2.25 2.09
CA VAL A 58 4.62 2.99 1.09
C VAL A 58 3.33 3.48 1.73
N ARG A 59 2.96 4.74 1.47
CA ARG A 59 1.73 5.35 1.97
C ARG A 59 0.50 4.78 1.27
N ASN A 60 -0.67 5.01 1.86
CA ASN A 60 -1.95 4.53 1.32
C ASN A 60 -2.27 5.01 -0.10
N ASP A 61 -1.73 6.15 -0.51
CA ASP A 61 -1.87 6.72 -1.85
C ASP A 61 -0.86 6.19 -2.88
N GLY A 62 0.08 5.33 -2.47
CA GLY A 62 1.12 4.79 -3.34
C GLY A 62 2.40 5.61 -3.42
N THR A 63 2.51 6.68 -2.61
CA THR A 63 3.74 7.47 -2.51
C THR A 63 4.65 6.96 -1.39
N TYR A 64 5.94 7.29 -1.45
CA TYR A 64 6.88 7.01 -0.38
C TYR A 64 7.90 8.12 -0.21
N ARG A 65 8.50 8.20 0.98
CA ARG A 65 9.54 9.18 1.29
C ARG A 65 10.42 8.69 2.43
N ASN A 66 11.73 8.82 2.27
CA ASN A 66 12.73 8.69 3.33
C ASN A 66 13.63 9.93 3.32
N THR A 67 13.71 10.64 4.45
CA THR A 67 14.50 11.86 4.61
C THR A 67 15.82 11.63 5.37
N LYS A 68 16.12 10.37 5.67
CA LYS A 68 17.30 9.99 6.45
C LYS A 68 18.09 8.92 5.68
N MET A 69 18.64 9.33 4.54
CA MET A 69 19.55 8.50 3.74
C MET A 69 20.92 9.17 3.65
N PHE A 70 21.93 8.37 3.45
CA PHE A 70 23.23 8.85 3.04
C PHE A 70 23.30 8.89 1.51
N SER A 71 24.09 9.81 0.96
CA SER A 71 24.41 9.77 -0.46
C SER A 71 25.31 8.57 -0.73
N GLY A 72 25.03 7.80 -1.78
CA GLY A 72 25.73 6.57 -2.10
C GLY A 72 24.97 5.70 -3.07
N SER A 73 25.46 4.49 -3.29
CA SER A 73 24.88 3.51 -4.20
C SER A 73 24.02 2.52 -3.42
N TYR A 74 22.83 2.22 -3.93
CA TYR A 74 21.85 1.38 -3.27
C TYR A 74 21.24 0.37 -4.22
N ASP A 75 20.89 -0.81 -3.67
CA ASP A 75 20.01 -1.78 -4.32
C ASP A 75 18.59 -1.64 -3.78
N PHE A 76 17.59 -1.65 -4.68
CA PHE A 76 16.17 -1.62 -4.30
C PHE A 76 15.44 -2.85 -4.83
N TYR A 77 14.56 -3.45 -4.02
CA TYR A 77 13.77 -4.61 -4.42
C TYR A 77 12.47 -4.75 -3.61
N PHE A 78 11.59 -5.65 -4.06
CA PHE A 78 10.25 -5.84 -3.51
C PHE A 78 10.01 -7.34 -3.29
N GLN A 79 9.49 -7.71 -2.12
CA GLN A 79 9.12 -9.09 -1.79
C GLN A 79 7.64 -9.24 -1.51
N GLU A 80 7.06 -8.21 -0.92
CA GLU A 80 5.66 -8.15 -0.51
C GLU A 80 5.05 -6.91 -1.13
N CYS A 81 4.11 -7.09 -2.06
CA CYS A 81 3.52 -5.98 -2.80
C CYS A 81 2.15 -6.35 -3.41
N ASN A 82 1.45 -5.37 -3.93
CA ASN A 82 0.18 -5.57 -4.63
C ASN A 82 0.29 -5.44 -6.16
N PHE A 83 1.50 -5.63 -6.68
CA PHE A 83 1.84 -5.60 -8.10
C PHE A 83 2.90 -6.67 -8.41
N ILE A 84 3.13 -6.94 -9.68
CA ILE A 84 4.24 -7.80 -10.12
C ILE A 84 5.55 -7.10 -9.74
N PRO A 85 6.39 -7.73 -8.89
CA PRO A 85 7.64 -7.09 -8.46
C PRO A 85 8.52 -6.75 -9.66
N PRO A 86 8.96 -5.50 -9.81
CA PRO A 86 10.02 -5.16 -10.76
C PRO A 86 11.30 -5.93 -10.45
N VAL A 87 12.15 -6.07 -11.45
CA VAL A 87 13.50 -6.60 -11.25
C VAL A 87 14.24 -5.73 -10.23
N ARG A 88 15.06 -6.35 -9.39
CA ARG A 88 15.93 -5.65 -8.42
C ARG A 88 16.73 -4.56 -9.15
N LEU A 89 16.61 -3.33 -8.69
CA LEU A 89 17.38 -2.21 -9.17
C LEU A 89 18.72 -2.23 -8.44
N ILE A 90 19.79 -2.50 -9.15
CA ILE A 90 21.13 -2.66 -8.61
C ILE A 90 21.95 -1.39 -8.82
N GLY A 91 22.64 -0.93 -7.80
CA GLY A 91 23.59 0.17 -7.87
C GLY A 91 22.98 1.53 -8.20
N HIS A 92 21.75 1.80 -7.74
CA HIS A 92 21.10 3.10 -7.95
C HIS A 92 21.77 4.19 -7.10
N GLU A 93 22.24 5.23 -7.75
CA GLU A 93 22.92 6.35 -7.10
C GLU A 93 21.94 7.31 -6.42
N ILE A 94 22.06 7.46 -5.11
CA ILE A 94 21.40 8.49 -4.30
C ILE A 94 22.40 9.64 -4.12
N LYS A 95 22.09 10.79 -4.69
CA LYS A 95 22.90 12.00 -4.61
C LYS A 95 22.58 12.77 -3.33
N LYS A 96 23.54 13.56 -2.85
CA LYS A 96 23.31 14.50 -1.77
C LYS A 96 22.10 15.40 -2.03
N GLY A 97 21.25 15.60 -1.02
CA GLY A 97 20.03 16.38 -1.11
C GLY A 97 18.81 15.54 -1.54
N LYS A 98 17.97 16.08 -2.42
CA LYS A 98 16.69 15.46 -2.82
C LYS A 98 16.84 14.56 -4.03
N ASN A 99 16.34 13.34 -3.93
CA ASN A 99 16.27 12.37 -5.01
C ASN A 99 14.83 11.96 -5.28
N ARG A 100 14.53 11.57 -6.53
CA ARG A 100 13.24 11.03 -6.91
C ARG A 100 13.41 9.73 -7.69
N LEU A 101 12.64 8.71 -7.30
CA LEU A 101 12.63 7.41 -7.97
C LEU A 101 11.18 6.92 -8.04
N ASP A 102 10.58 6.97 -9.21
CA ASP A 102 9.23 6.48 -9.47
C ASP A 102 9.28 5.10 -10.12
N PHE A 103 8.31 4.24 -9.78
CA PHE A 103 8.18 2.91 -10.35
C PHE A 103 6.89 2.80 -11.17
N LYS A 104 7.01 2.36 -12.42
CA LYS A 104 5.87 1.91 -13.22
C LYS A 104 5.71 0.42 -13.00
N VAL A 105 4.54 0.00 -12.53
CA VAL A 105 4.28 -1.38 -12.12
C VAL A 105 2.94 -1.87 -12.66
N GLN A 106 2.82 -3.18 -12.88
CA GLN A 106 1.57 -3.83 -13.19
C GLN A 106 0.90 -4.28 -11.88
N PRO A 107 -0.17 -3.63 -11.37
CA PRO A 107 -0.88 -4.10 -10.20
C PRO A 107 -1.48 -5.48 -10.46
N TYR A 108 -1.56 -6.33 -9.44
CA TYR A 108 -2.18 -7.66 -9.62
C TYR A 108 -3.65 -7.57 -9.99
N ILE A 109 -4.35 -6.59 -9.42
CA ILE A 109 -5.77 -6.34 -9.65
C ILE A 109 -6.00 -4.85 -9.84
N ARG A 110 -6.80 -4.46 -10.82
CA ARG A 110 -7.37 -3.12 -10.93
C ARG A 110 -8.79 -3.11 -10.40
N ILE A 111 -9.05 -2.26 -9.42
CA ILE A 111 -10.40 -1.98 -8.96
C ILE A 111 -10.97 -0.88 -9.84
N ARG A 112 -12.00 -1.21 -10.63
CA ARG A 112 -12.60 -0.29 -11.60
C ARG A 112 -13.97 0.18 -11.16
N GLY A 113 -14.30 1.44 -11.42
CA GLY A 113 -15.63 1.99 -11.23
C GLY A 113 -16.16 1.88 -9.80
N ALA A 114 -15.30 1.94 -8.79
CA ALA A 114 -15.72 1.84 -7.41
C ALA A 114 -16.58 3.03 -7.00
N VAL A 115 -17.81 2.75 -6.57
CA VAL A 115 -18.75 3.71 -5.99
C VAL A 115 -19.16 3.19 -4.63
N ILE A 116 -18.94 4.01 -3.60
CA ILE A 116 -19.33 3.71 -2.22
C ILE A 116 -20.30 4.80 -1.77
N SER A 117 -21.49 4.42 -1.33
CA SER A 117 -22.57 5.33 -0.93
C SER A 117 -23.32 4.83 0.29
N LYS A 118 -23.94 5.75 1.02
CA LYS A 118 -24.95 5.42 2.04
C LYS A 118 -26.31 5.25 1.35
N GLU A 119 -26.89 4.08 1.45
CA GLU A 119 -28.21 3.73 0.95
C GLU A 119 -29.10 3.30 2.15
N GLY A 120 -29.93 4.22 2.62
CA GLY A 120 -30.73 3.99 3.84
C GLY A 120 -29.83 3.74 5.04
N ASN A 121 -29.97 2.56 5.64
CA ASN A 121 -29.21 2.14 6.81
C ASN A 121 -28.01 1.24 6.50
N LYS A 122 -27.48 1.35 5.27
CA LYS A 122 -26.34 0.58 4.80
C LYS A 122 -25.33 1.46 4.12
N ILE A 123 -24.07 1.06 4.19
CA ILE A 123 -23.04 1.50 3.25
C ILE A 123 -22.95 0.43 2.16
N VAL A 124 -23.19 0.84 0.91
CA VAL A 124 -23.16 -0.04 -0.26
C VAL A 124 -21.98 0.32 -1.14
N ALA A 125 -21.17 -0.66 -1.47
CA ALA A 125 -20.03 -0.51 -2.37
C ALA A 125 -20.23 -1.36 -3.62
N LYS A 126 -20.24 -0.73 -4.80
CA LYS A 126 -20.33 -1.37 -6.12
C LYS A 126 -19.02 -1.12 -6.86
N PHE A 127 -18.40 -2.18 -7.37
CA PHE A 127 -17.10 -2.07 -8.04
C PHE A 127 -16.85 -3.27 -8.95
N HIS A 128 -15.83 -3.13 -9.81
CA HIS A 128 -15.37 -4.22 -10.65
C HIS A 128 -13.95 -4.64 -10.27
N VAL A 129 -13.69 -5.93 -10.34
CA VAL A 129 -12.38 -6.54 -10.12
C VAL A 129 -11.84 -7.02 -11.46
N GLN A 130 -10.71 -6.49 -11.87
CA GLN A 130 -10.00 -6.82 -13.10
C GLN A 130 -8.61 -7.35 -12.77
N PRO A 131 -8.39 -8.68 -12.68
CA PRO A 131 -7.03 -9.24 -12.59
C PRO A 131 -6.22 -8.88 -13.83
N THR A 132 -4.97 -8.54 -13.67
CA THR A 132 -4.07 -8.19 -14.77
C THR A 132 -3.20 -9.37 -15.19
N VAL A 133 -3.09 -10.39 -14.34
CA VAL A 133 -2.26 -11.57 -14.55
C VAL A 133 -3.15 -12.78 -14.83
N LYS A 134 -3.01 -13.35 -16.01
CA LYS A 134 -3.77 -14.54 -16.39
C LYS A 134 -3.41 -15.75 -15.52
N GLY A 135 -4.41 -16.55 -15.16
CA GLY A 135 -4.24 -17.80 -14.43
C GLY A 135 -4.18 -17.66 -12.90
N TYR A 136 -4.01 -16.45 -12.37
CA TYR A 136 -4.13 -16.26 -10.93
C TYR A 136 -5.58 -16.22 -10.47
N GLN A 137 -5.84 -16.82 -9.30
CA GLN A 137 -7.14 -16.72 -8.65
C GLN A 137 -7.24 -15.42 -7.85
N VAL A 138 -8.39 -14.78 -7.89
CA VAL A 138 -8.76 -13.78 -6.88
C VAL A 138 -9.09 -14.54 -5.59
N GLU A 139 -8.35 -14.27 -4.53
CA GLU A 139 -8.54 -14.91 -3.23
C GLU A 139 -9.78 -14.36 -2.53
N SER A 140 -9.86 -13.03 -2.44
CA SER A 140 -10.90 -12.35 -1.68
C SER A 140 -11.11 -10.92 -2.14
N ILE A 141 -12.30 -10.41 -1.82
CA ILE A 141 -12.68 -9.00 -1.91
C ILE A 141 -13.10 -8.49 -0.54
N GLY A 142 -12.96 -7.19 -0.31
CA GLY A 142 -13.32 -6.59 0.98
C GLY A 142 -13.85 -5.17 0.87
N LEU A 143 -14.71 -4.81 1.84
CA LEU A 143 -15.15 -3.45 2.15
C LEU A 143 -14.72 -3.15 3.58
N PHE A 144 -13.97 -2.07 3.75
CA PHE A 144 -13.33 -1.67 5.00
C PHE A 144 -13.81 -0.29 5.42
N ALA A 145 -14.00 -0.10 6.73
CA ALA A 145 -14.39 1.19 7.32
C ALA A 145 -13.49 1.55 8.50
N HIS A 146 -13.03 2.80 8.56
CA HIS A 146 -12.23 3.34 9.66
C HIS A 146 -12.42 4.85 9.79
N SER A 147 -12.06 5.43 10.93
CA SER A 147 -12.04 6.88 11.15
C SER A 147 -10.89 7.58 10.42
N ASP A 148 -9.85 6.85 10.02
CA ASP A 148 -8.67 7.36 9.32
C ASP A 148 -8.72 6.99 7.83
N GLU A 149 -8.21 7.88 6.96
CA GLU A 149 -8.13 7.70 5.51
C GLU A 149 -7.24 6.52 5.09
N ALA A 150 -6.30 6.14 5.93
CA ALA A 150 -5.42 5.00 5.69
C ALA A 150 -6.12 3.63 5.84
N VAL A 151 -7.46 3.63 5.84
CA VAL A 151 -8.30 2.43 5.94
C VAL A 151 -7.91 1.33 4.96
N GLY A 152 -7.85 0.09 5.46
CA GLY A 152 -7.50 -1.11 4.71
C GLY A 152 -7.84 -2.37 5.49
N ALA A 153 -7.35 -3.52 5.03
CA ALA A 153 -7.66 -4.82 5.62
C ALA A 153 -7.15 -4.95 7.07
N GLU A 154 -5.99 -4.36 7.38
CA GLU A 154 -5.40 -4.36 8.72
C GLU A 154 -5.87 -3.18 9.57
N LEU A 155 -6.04 -1.99 8.95
CA LEU A 155 -6.54 -0.81 9.64
C LEU A 155 -8.03 -0.62 9.34
N SER A 156 -8.88 -1.34 10.06
CA SER A 156 -10.34 -1.21 9.93
C SER A 156 -11.06 -1.44 11.24
N SER A 157 -12.04 -0.58 11.56
CA SER A 157 -12.98 -0.79 12.68
C SER A 157 -14.07 -1.78 12.30
N VAL A 158 -14.52 -1.74 11.05
CA VAL A 158 -15.48 -2.68 10.47
C VAL A 158 -14.95 -3.18 9.14
N LYS A 159 -15.08 -4.48 8.90
CA LYS A 159 -14.70 -5.10 7.62
C LYS A 159 -15.67 -6.18 7.20
N ILE A 160 -16.00 -6.20 5.93
CA ILE A 160 -16.70 -7.29 5.26
C ILE A 160 -15.70 -7.94 4.32
N LEU A 161 -15.49 -9.23 4.45
CA LEU A 161 -14.57 -10.02 3.61
C LEU A 161 -15.34 -11.17 2.98
N ASN A 162 -15.28 -11.25 1.65
CA ASN A 162 -15.86 -12.36 0.90
C ASN A 162 -14.74 -13.11 0.17
N GLY A 163 -14.66 -14.41 0.40
CA GLY A 163 -13.81 -15.31 -0.37
C GLY A 163 -14.36 -15.44 -1.79
N VAL A 164 -13.50 -15.24 -2.80
CA VAL A 164 -13.81 -15.47 -4.20
C VAL A 164 -13.28 -16.82 -4.66
N ASN A 165 -11.99 -17.06 -4.41
CA ASN A 165 -11.25 -18.29 -4.72
C ASN A 165 -11.49 -18.79 -6.15
N ALA A 166 -11.58 -17.89 -7.11
CA ALA A 166 -11.87 -18.18 -8.52
C ALA A 166 -10.93 -17.41 -9.46
N THR A 167 -10.70 -17.97 -10.63
CA THR A 167 -10.05 -17.26 -11.73
C THR A 167 -11.09 -16.40 -12.44
N ILE A 168 -10.85 -15.10 -12.48
CA ILE A 168 -11.68 -14.15 -13.20
C ILE A 168 -11.06 -13.89 -14.57
N ASN A 169 -11.83 -14.13 -15.62
CA ASN A 169 -11.43 -13.85 -17.00
C ASN A 169 -12.00 -12.49 -17.44
N GLY A 170 -11.14 -11.50 -17.51
CA GLY A 170 -11.53 -10.13 -17.81
C GLY A 170 -11.91 -9.35 -16.56
N MET A 171 -13.17 -8.92 -16.43
CA MET A 171 -13.64 -8.05 -15.34
C MET A 171 -14.97 -8.58 -14.78
N GLU A 172 -15.10 -8.63 -13.46
CA GLU A 172 -16.31 -9.09 -12.77
C GLU A 172 -16.80 -8.06 -11.77
N SER A 173 -18.12 -7.92 -11.65
CA SER A 173 -18.80 -6.93 -10.81
C SER A 173 -19.13 -7.51 -9.45
N TYR A 174 -18.94 -6.70 -8.41
CA TYR A 174 -19.24 -7.05 -7.03
C TYR A 174 -19.99 -5.95 -6.30
N THR A 175 -20.83 -6.37 -5.35
CA THR A 175 -21.48 -5.49 -4.39
C THR A 175 -21.19 -6.01 -2.98
N LEU A 176 -20.73 -5.13 -2.09
CA LEU A 176 -20.52 -5.40 -0.67
C LEU A 176 -21.29 -4.37 0.16
N GLU A 177 -21.79 -4.80 1.31
CA GLU A 177 -22.59 -3.95 2.18
C GLU A 177 -22.11 -4.02 3.64
N ILE A 178 -22.11 -2.87 4.32
CA ILE A 178 -21.98 -2.77 5.77
C ILE A 178 -23.34 -2.29 6.31
N ASP A 179 -23.96 -3.08 7.17
CA ASP A 179 -25.17 -2.69 7.89
C ASP A 179 -24.80 -1.77 9.06
N LEU A 180 -25.37 -0.57 9.10
CA LEU A 180 -25.05 0.44 10.10
C LEU A 180 -25.69 0.15 11.46
N ASP A 181 -26.84 -0.51 11.50
CA ASP A 181 -27.49 -0.88 12.77
C ASP A 181 -26.68 -1.91 13.54
N THR A 182 -26.19 -2.94 12.85
CA THR A 182 -25.36 -3.97 13.47
C THR A 182 -23.98 -3.46 13.87
N ASN A 183 -23.52 -2.36 13.27
CA ASN A 183 -22.20 -1.77 13.51
C ASN A 183 -22.26 -0.41 14.25
N ARG A 184 -23.40 -0.02 14.83
CA ARG A 184 -23.59 1.30 15.47
C ARG A 184 -22.60 1.62 16.59
N ASN A 185 -22.03 0.61 17.22
CA ASN A 185 -21.01 0.76 18.27
C ASN A 185 -19.60 1.08 17.73
N LYS A 186 -19.39 0.97 16.42
CA LYS A 186 -18.13 1.26 15.72
C LYS A 186 -18.27 2.34 14.67
N LEU A 187 -19.49 2.52 14.14
CA LEU A 187 -19.88 3.52 13.16
C LEU A 187 -21.05 4.33 13.72
N GLU A 188 -20.73 5.32 14.55
CA GLU A 188 -21.73 6.12 15.26
C GLU A 188 -22.47 7.06 14.30
N ALA A 189 -23.79 7.15 14.42
CA ALA A 189 -24.63 8.00 13.59
C ALA A 189 -24.20 9.48 13.70
N GLY A 190 -24.18 10.18 12.58
CA GLY A 190 -23.73 11.56 12.48
C GLY A 190 -22.21 11.76 12.44
N GLN A 191 -21.41 10.71 12.61
CA GLN A 191 -19.95 10.74 12.48
C GLN A 191 -19.51 10.39 11.05
N SER A 192 -18.33 10.88 10.68
CA SER A 192 -17.74 10.60 9.36
C SER A 192 -16.68 9.54 9.45
N TYR A 193 -16.74 8.58 8.54
CA TYR A 193 -15.76 7.50 8.39
C TYR A 193 -15.28 7.40 6.95
N TRP A 194 -14.10 6.80 6.79
CA TRP A 194 -13.54 6.46 5.50
C TRP A 194 -13.89 5.02 5.16
N PHE A 195 -14.36 4.81 3.93
CA PHE A 195 -14.73 3.50 3.39
C PHE A 195 -13.88 3.20 2.18
N ARG A 196 -13.44 1.96 2.05
CA ARG A 196 -12.55 1.54 0.98
C ARG A 196 -12.83 0.11 0.55
N VAL A 197 -12.85 -0.16 -0.75
CA VAL A 197 -12.90 -1.53 -1.29
C VAL A 197 -11.52 -1.98 -1.73
N GLY A 198 -11.29 -3.28 -1.62
CA GLY A 198 -10.05 -3.92 -2.07
C GLY A 198 -10.28 -5.35 -2.52
N ALA A 199 -9.30 -5.87 -3.28
CA ALA A 199 -9.24 -7.26 -3.70
C ALA A 199 -7.81 -7.78 -3.64
N LYS A 200 -7.65 -9.09 -3.41
CA LYS A 200 -6.36 -9.75 -3.27
C LYS A 200 -6.29 -10.98 -4.16
N ILE A 201 -5.16 -11.20 -4.83
CA ILE A 201 -4.90 -12.44 -5.54
C ILE A 201 -4.31 -13.50 -4.62
N LYS A 202 -4.47 -14.76 -5.01
CA LYS A 202 -3.94 -15.93 -4.29
C LYS A 202 -2.53 -16.24 -4.78
N THR A 203 -1.55 -15.51 -4.25
CA THR A 203 -0.13 -15.82 -4.45
C THR A 203 0.68 -15.39 -3.24
N ALA A 204 1.84 -16.02 -3.04
CA ALA A 204 2.72 -15.70 -1.91
C ALA A 204 3.17 -14.24 -1.97
N GLY A 205 3.18 -13.56 -0.83
CA GLY A 205 3.59 -12.15 -0.72
C GLY A 205 2.60 -11.13 -1.30
N ALA A 206 1.49 -11.55 -1.93
CA ALA A 206 0.51 -10.61 -2.46
C ALA A 206 -0.16 -9.80 -1.36
N ARG A 207 -0.35 -8.51 -1.62
CA ARG A 207 -1.09 -7.56 -0.80
C ARG A 207 -2.38 -7.15 -1.51
N TYR A 208 -3.31 -6.56 -0.76
CA TYR A 208 -4.55 -6.04 -1.34
C TYR A 208 -4.28 -4.92 -2.33
N ASN A 209 -4.96 -4.95 -3.48
CA ASN A 209 -5.16 -3.80 -4.35
C ASN A 209 -6.42 -3.07 -3.90
N TYR A 210 -6.38 -1.75 -3.89
CA TYR A 210 -7.45 -0.92 -3.36
C TYR A 210 -7.95 0.11 -4.38
N ALA A 211 -9.23 0.50 -4.25
CA ALA A 211 -9.70 1.78 -4.77
C ALA A 211 -9.26 2.93 -3.83
N LYS A 212 -9.48 4.17 -4.23
CA LYS A 212 -9.36 5.32 -3.32
C LYS A 212 -10.40 5.26 -2.21
N ALA A 213 -10.04 5.67 -1.01
CA ALA A 213 -10.96 5.75 0.11
C ALA A 213 -11.98 6.88 -0.10
N VAL A 214 -13.21 6.68 0.38
CA VAL A 214 -14.32 7.65 0.29
C VAL A 214 -14.78 7.98 1.70
N LYS A 215 -14.90 9.27 2.02
CA LYS A 215 -15.40 9.74 3.32
C LYS A 215 -16.90 9.90 3.26
N ILE A 216 -17.63 9.28 4.19
CA ILE A 216 -19.09 9.31 4.28
C ILE A 216 -19.50 9.54 5.73
N THR A 217 -20.52 10.39 5.95
CA THR A 217 -21.19 10.57 7.23
C THR A 217 -22.31 9.52 7.36
N VAL A 218 -22.28 8.71 8.43
CA VAL A 218 -23.21 7.63 8.66
C VAL A 218 -24.38 8.01 9.57
#